data_f3a655f159809690a2c0c1e431e27456
#
_entry.id   f3a655f159809690a2c0c1e431e27456
#
_cell.length_a   1.000
_cell.length_b   1.000
_cell.length_c   1.000
_cell.angle_alpha   90.00
_cell.angle_beta   90.00
_cell.angle_gamma   90.00
#
_symmetry.space_group_name_H-M   'P 1'
#
loop_
_entity.id
_entity.type
_entity.pdbx_description
1 polymer ?
#
loop_
_entity_poly.entity_id
_entity_poly.type
_entity_poly.pdbx_seq_one_letter_code
_entity_poly.pdbx_strand_id
1 'polypeptide(L)'
;VITVVQPHRFSRIEQTFDKFSKSFKNSDFVIVLPVYAAGEKKIKNINANSLAVSIQKNSKTKTLAFNNFKKVEDFLNNEVKKGETVIFMGAGNISELANNYLNDLGKEHVSI
;
A
#
# COMPACT_ATOMS: atom_id res chain seq x y z
N VAL A 1 -10.62 -5.74 -6.03
CA VAL A 1 -10.16 -4.63 -5.19
C VAL A 1 -8.65 -4.63 -5.11
N ILE A 2 -8.05 -3.51 -5.47
CA ILE A 2 -6.62 -3.28 -5.35
C ILE A 2 -6.40 -2.33 -4.18
N THR A 3 -5.62 -2.74 -3.20
CA THR A 3 -5.33 -1.92 -2.03
C THR A 3 -3.90 -1.40 -2.09
N VAL A 4 -3.74 -0.08 -2.05
CA VAL A 4 -2.44 0.58 -1.96
C VAL A 4 -2.29 1.08 -0.52
N VAL A 5 -1.32 0.56 0.21
CA VAL A 5 -1.14 0.89 1.63
C VAL A 5 0.22 1.52 1.88
N GLN A 6 0.21 2.62 2.63
CA GLN A 6 1.41 3.23 3.17
C GLN A 6 1.44 2.98 4.68
N PRO A 7 2.29 2.07 5.16
CA PRO A 7 2.41 1.81 6.59
C PRO A 7 2.91 3.06 7.32
N HIS A 8 2.42 3.28 8.53
CA HIS A 8 2.71 4.49 9.29
C HIS A 8 3.42 4.13 10.58
N ARG A 9 4.63 4.67 10.76
CA ARG A 9 5.53 4.46 11.89
C ARG A 9 6.04 3.04 12.03
N PHE A 10 7.35 2.90 12.16
CA PHE A 10 8.00 1.60 12.32
C PHE A 10 7.59 0.89 13.60
N SER A 11 7.51 1.62 14.72
CA SER A 11 7.12 1.03 16.00
C SER A 11 5.70 0.46 15.97
N ARG A 12 4.79 1.15 15.31
CA ARG A 12 3.41 0.70 15.20
C ARG A 12 3.31 -0.58 14.37
N ILE A 13 4.02 -0.63 13.26
CA ILE A 13 4.03 -1.81 12.41
C ILE A 13 4.68 -3.00 13.13
N GLU A 14 5.74 -2.78 13.87
CA GLU A 14 6.38 -3.83 14.66
C GLU A 14 5.40 -4.46 15.66
N GLN A 15 4.63 -3.62 16.38
CA GLN A 15 3.66 -4.07 17.36
C GLN A 15 2.47 -4.82 16.76
N THR A 16 2.09 -4.45 15.55
CA THR A 16 0.87 -4.99 14.90
C THR A 16 1.18 -5.85 13.69
N PHE A 17 2.41 -6.28 13.52
CA PHE A 17 2.90 -6.92 12.30
C PHE A 17 2.01 -8.10 11.86
N ASP A 18 1.70 -8.99 12.79
CA ASP A 18 0.89 -10.18 12.48
C ASP A 18 -0.54 -9.80 12.07
N LYS A 19 -1.17 -8.91 12.83
CA LYS A 19 -2.53 -8.43 12.50
C LYS A 19 -2.55 -7.72 11.16
N PHE A 20 -1.57 -6.85 10.94
CA PHE A 20 -1.44 -6.12 9.69
C PHE A 20 -1.32 -7.08 8.51
N SER A 21 -0.46 -8.08 8.65
CA SER A 21 -0.21 -9.07 7.59
C SER A 21 -1.45 -9.91 7.24
N LYS A 22 -2.40 -10.05 8.15
CA LYS A 22 -3.63 -10.82 7.96
C LYS A 22 -4.82 -9.99 7.50
N SER A 23 -4.65 -8.67 7.39
CA SER A 23 -5.77 -7.74 7.19
C SER A 23 -6.24 -7.61 5.74
N PHE A 24 -5.55 -8.23 4.79
CA PHE A 24 -5.77 -7.99 3.37
C PHE A 24 -6.41 -9.16 2.63
N LYS A 25 -7.06 -10.07 3.33
CA LYS A 25 -7.66 -11.27 2.72
C LYS A 25 -8.74 -10.96 1.69
N ASN A 26 -9.40 -9.83 1.82
CA ASN A 26 -10.47 -9.43 0.90
C ASN A 26 -9.98 -8.59 -0.29
N SER A 27 -8.70 -8.29 -0.36
CA SER A 27 -8.12 -7.61 -1.51
C SER A 27 -7.66 -8.64 -2.54
N ASP A 28 -7.79 -8.30 -3.81
CA ASP A 28 -7.29 -9.13 -4.90
C ASP A 28 -5.79 -8.90 -5.13
N PHE A 29 -5.34 -7.70 -4.82
CA PHE A 29 -3.96 -7.29 -4.98
C PHE A 29 -3.61 -6.22 -3.96
N VAL A 30 -2.40 -6.27 -3.40
CA VAL A 30 -1.93 -5.28 -2.43
C VAL A 30 -0.60 -4.68 -2.90
N ILE A 31 -0.51 -3.37 -2.86
CA ILE A 31 0.72 -2.63 -3.12
C ILE A 31 1.16 -1.99 -1.80
N VAL A 32 2.41 -2.26 -1.40
CA VAL A 32 2.97 -1.73 -0.16
C VAL A 32 3.99 -0.65 -0.49
N LEU A 33 3.77 0.54 0.03
CA LEU A 33 4.68 1.67 -0.08
C LEU A 33 5.69 1.67 1.08
N PRO A 34 6.80 2.42 0.96
CA PRO A 34 7.73 2.57 2.08
C PRO A 34 7.03 3.09 3.33
N VAL A 35 7.48 2.62 4.49
CA VAL A 35 6.93 3.05 5.76
C VAL A 35 7.11 4.56 5.93
N TYR A 36 6.03 5.25 6.27
CA TYR A 36 6.09 6.67 6.61
C TYR A 36 6.59 6.80 8.05
N ALA A 37 7.82 7.27 8.20
CA ALA A 37 8.53 7.20 9.48
C ALA A 37 7.96 8.13 10.56
N ALA A 38 7.39 9.27 10.16
CA ALA A 38 6.87 10.29 11.08
C ALA A 38 7.91 10.70 12.16
N GLY A 39 9.16 10.85 11.73
CA GLY A 39 10.27 11.23 12.62
C GLY A 39 10.96 10.08 13.34
N GLU A 40 10.46 8.86 13.22
CA GLU A 40 11.08 7.70 13.84
C GLU A 40 12.31 7.20 13.06
N LYS A 41 13.21 6.53 13.76
CA LYS A 41 14.32 5.82 13.12
C LYS A 41 13.82 4.48 12.55
N LYS A 42 14.47 4.03 11.50
CA LYS A 42 14.16 2.73 10.91
C LYS A 42 14.37 1.60 11.91
N ILE A 43 13.50 0.62 11.88
CA ILE A 43 13.64 -0.61 12.67
C ILE A 43 14.05 -1.73 11.71
N LYS A 44 15.07 -2.49 12.09
CA LYS A 44 15.56 -3.60 11.28
C LYS A 44 14.44 -4.59 10.97
N ASN A 45 14.36 -5.01 9.73
CA ASN A 45 13.36 -5.97 9.22
C ASN A 45 11.93 -5.43 9.15
N ILE A 46 11.70 -4.15 9.42
CA ILE A 46 10.41 -3.50 9.24
C ILE A 46 10.50 -2.55 8.05
N ASN A 47 10.06 -3.02 6.89
CA ASN A 47 10.11 -2.26 5.65
C ASN A 47 9.03 -2.77 4.69
N ALA A 48 8.87 -2.08 3.55
CA ALA A 48 7.85 -2.46 2.57
C ALA A 48 8.03 -3.89 2.06
N ASN A 49 9.26 -4.32 1.82
CA ASN A 49 9.52 -5.66 1.31
C ASN A 49 9.15 -6.74 2.34
N SER A 50 9.55 -6.59 3.59
CA SER A 50 9.22 -7.56 4.64
C SER A 50 7.71 -7.63 4.87
N LEU A 51 7.03 -6.49 4.83
CA LEU A 51 5.57 -6.42 4.93
C LEU A 51 4.90 -7.12 3.75
N ALA A 52 5.36 -6.87 2.53
CA ALA A 52 4.79 -7.50 1.34
C ALA A 52 4.89 -9.01 1.39
N VAL A 53 6.05 -9.54 1.78
CA VAL A 53 6.25 -10.99 1.95
C VAL A 53 5.28 -11.55 2.98
N SER A 54 5.16 -10.88 4.12
CA SER A 54 4.29 -11.32 5.21
C SER A 54 2.81 -11.26 4.85
N ILE A 55 2.38 -10.20 4.16
CA ILE A 55 1.00 -10.07 3.69
C ILE A 55 0.67 -11.18 2.70
N GLN A 56 1.52 -11.43 1.72
CA GLN A 56 1.27 -12.47 0.73
C GLN A 56 1.16 -13.85 1.39
N LYS A 57 2.00 -14.11 2.37
CA LYS A 57 1.97 -15.38 3.11
C LYS A 57 0.72 -15.52 3.98
N ASN A 58 0.38 -14.49 4.75
CA ASN A 58 -0.66 -14.57 5.77
C ASN A 58 -2.06 -14.20 5.28
N SER A 59 -2.17 -13.30 4.32
CA SER A 59 -3.45 -12.95 3.69
C SER A 59 -3.71 -13.76 2.42
N LYS A 60 -2.71 -14.45 1.91
CA LYS A 60 -2.76 -15.20 0.65
C LYS A 60 -3.22 -14.34 -0.52
N THR A 61 -2.79 -13.10 -0.50
CA THR A 61 -3.13 -12.08 -1.49
C THR A 61 -1.86 -11.66 -2.20
N LYS A 62 -1.92 -11.60 -3.53
CA LYS A 62 -0.76 -11.16 -4.33
C LYS A 62 -0.35 -9.75 -3.89
N THR A 63 0.93 -9.58 -3.53
CA THR A 63 1.41 -8.35 -2.91
C THR A 63 2.75 -7.96 -3.50
N LEU A 64 2.90 -6.69 -3.84
CA LEU A 64 4.15 -6.11 -4.31
C LEU A 64 4.53 -4.91 -3.46
N ALA A 65 5.83 -4.71 -3.29
CA ALA A 65 6.37 -3.51 -2.66
C ALA A 65 6.96 -2.59 -3.72
N PHE A 66 6.67 -1.30 -3.63
CA PHE A 66 7.26 -0.28 -4.48
C PHE A 66 7.98 0.75 -3.61
N ASN A 67 9.06 1.32 -4.14
CA ASN A 67 9.88 2.27 -3.40
C ASN A 67 9.60 3.74 -3.71
N ASN A 68 8.70 4.03 -4.64
CA ASN A 68 8.29 5.40 -4.92
C ASN A 68 6.89 5.45 -5.53
N PHE A 69 6.27 6.65 -5.46
CA PHE A 69 4.90 6.86 -5.93
C PHE A 69 4.78 6.77 -7.45
N LYS A 70 5.79 7.21 -8.18
CA LYS A 70 5.75 7.19 -9.65
C LYS A 70 5.60 5.77 -10.18
N LYS A 71 6.31 4.82 -9.58
CA LYS A 71 6.18 3.40 -9.97
C LYS A 71 4.79 2.85 -9.68
N VAL A 72 4.18 3.28 -8.58
CA VAL A 72 2.81 2.88 -8.25
C VAL A 72 1.83 3.44 -9.28
N GLU A 73 1.96 4.73 -9.63
CA GLU A 73 1.11 5.34 -10.65
C GLU A 73 1.21 4.61 -11.98
N ASP A 74 2.44 4.31 -12.43
CA ASP A 74 2.66 3.60 -13.68
C ASP A 74 2.04 2.20 -13.66
N PHE A 75 2.20 1.48 -12.54
CA PHE A 75 1.60 0.17 -12.37
C PHE A 75 0.08 0.24 -12.43
N LEU A 76 -0.53 1.18 -11.72
CA LEU A 76 -1.98 1.34 -11.70
C LEU A 76 -2.51 1.72 -13.08
N ASN A 77 -1.82 2.60 -13.79
CA ASN A 77 -2.21 3.00 -15.14
C ASN A 77 -2.23 1.82 -16.12
N ASN A 78 -1.30 0.89 -15.95
CA ASN A 78 -1.17 -0.26 -16.84
C ASN A 78 -2.07 -1.43 -16.45
N GLU A 79 -2.34 -1.61 -15.16
CA GLU A 79 -2.98 -2.84 -14.66
C GLU A 79 -4.43 -2.68 -14.24
N VAL A 80 -4.87 -1.46 -13.89
CA VAL A 80 -6.25 -1.25 -13.43
C VAL A 80 -7.19 -1.16 -14.63
N LYS A 81 -8.21 -2.00 -14.62
CA LYS A 81 -9.23 -2.04 -15.67
C LYS A 81 -10.46 -1.26 -15.24
N LYS A 82 -11.26 -0.83 -16.21
CA LYS A 82 -12.52 -0.15 -15.95
C LYS A 82 -13.42 -1.02 -15.06
N GLY A 83 -13.96 -0.41 -14.02
CA GLY A 83 -14.84 -1.11 -13.07
C GLY A 83 -14.12 -1.67 -11.85
N GLU A 84 -12.79 -1.65 -11.83
CA GLU A 84 -12.04 -2.07 -10.64
C GLU A 84 -12.00 -0.95 -9.60
N THR A 85 -11.97 -1.35 -8.33
CA THR A 85 -11.85 -0.42 -7.21
C THR A 85 -10.42 -0.39 -6.70
N VAL A 86 -9.87 0.81 -6.55
CA VAL A 86 -8.56 1.02 -5.94
C VAL A 86 -8.74 1.77 -4.64
N ILE A 87 -8.23 1.19 -3.55
CA ILE A 87 -8.33 1.78 -2.20
C ILE A 87 -6.93 2.23 -1.78
N PHE A 88 -6.81 3.50 -1.39
CA PHE A 88 -5.57 4.06 -0.86
C PHE A 88 -5.69 4.19 0.66
N MET A 89 -4.82 3.51 1.40
CA MET A 89 -4.86 3.46 2.87
C MET A 89 -3.58 3.98 3.47
N GLY A 90 -3.67 4.88 4.42
CA GLY A 90 -2.51 5.33 5.17
C GLY A 90 -2.64 6.75 5.68
N ALA A 91 -1.66 7.13 6.48
CA ALA A 91 -1.47 8.49 6.94
C ALA A 91 -0.15 8.98 6.37
N GLY A 92 -0.03 10.25 6.11
CA GLY A 92 1.15 10.83 5.49
C GLY A 92 0.82 11.35 4.10
N ASN A 93 1.66 11.10 3.12
CA ASN A 93 1.51 11.70 1.78
C ASN A 93 0.83 10.80 0.74
N ILE A 94 0.23 9.70 1.15
CA ILE A 94 -0.47 8.79 0.22
C ILE A 94 -1.67 9.45 -0.45
N SER A 95 -2.30 10.42 0.19
CA SER A 95 -3.41 11.18 -0.42
C SER A 95 -2.97 11.95 -1.67
N GLU A 96 -1.73 12.40 -1.70
CA GLU A 96 -1.15 13.04 -2.88
C GLU A 96 -1.08 12.07 -4.06
N LEU A 97 -0.63 10.84 -3.80
CA LEU A 97 -0.61 9.78 -4.81
C LEU A 97 -2.02 9.50 -5.35
N ALA A 98 -3.00 9.40 -4.46
CA ALA A 98 -4.38 9.14 -4.85
C ALA A 98 -4.94 10.26 -5.74
N ASN A 99 -4.69 11.52 -5.38
CA ASN A 99 -5.14 12.66 -6.16
C ASN A 99 -4.46 12.72 -7.53
N ASN A 100 -3.15 12.45 -7.59
CA ASN A 100 -2.43 12.43 -8.86
C ASN A 100 -2.96 11.34 -9.79
N TYR A 101 -3.20 10.17 -9.24
CA TYR A 101 -3.76 9.06 -10.02
C TYR A 101 -5.13 9.40 -10.57
N LEU A 102 -6.01 9.97 -9.75
CA LEU A 102 -7.35 10.38 -10.18
C LEU A 102 -7.30 11.45 -11.26
N ASN A 103 -6.48 12.48 -11.07
CA ASN A 103 -6.37 13.60 -12.02
C ASN A 103 -5.84 13.14 -13.38
N ASP A 104 -4.86 12.24 -13.39
CA ASP A 104 -4.24 11.76 -14.63
C ASP A 104 -5.22 10.90 -15.46
N LEU A 105 -6.09 10.16 -14.80
CA LEU A 105 -6.91 9.15 -15.47
C LEU A 105 -8.41 9.48 -15.51
N GLY A 106 -8.87 10.43 -14.72
CA GLY A 106 -10.27 10.70 -14.58
C GLY A 106 -11.08 9.50 -14.07
N LYS A 107 -10.44 8.58 -13.36
CA LYS A 107 -11.08 7.38 -12.82
C LYS A 107 -11.56 7.60 -11.39
N GLU A 108 -12.59 6.85 -11.02
CA GLU A 108 -13.08 6.86 -9.64
C GLU A 108 -12.19 6.01 -8.76
N HIS A 109 -12.00 6.46 -7.53
CA HIS A 109 -11.28 5.69 -6.53
C HIS A 109 -11.78 6.06 -5.14
N VAL A 110 -11.42 5.22 -4.15
CA VAL A 110 -11.72 5.47 -2.74
C VAL A 110 -10.41 5.70 -2.01
N SER A 111 -10.35 6.81 -1.26
CA SER A 111 -9.20 7.14 -0.43
C SER A 111 -9.61 7.08 1.05
N ILE A 112 -8.77 6.42 1.85
CA ILE A 112 -9.02 6.25 3.28
C ILE A 112 -7.83 6.76 4.09
#